data_02a4e6d2cb5297cfabcab250c857ecc5
#
_entry.id   02a4e6d2cb5297cfabcab250c857ecc5
#
_cell.length_a   1.000
_cell.length_b   1.000
_cell.length_c   1.000
_cell.angle_alpha   90.00
_cell.angle_beta   90.00
_cell.angle_gamma   90.00
#
_symmetry.space_group_name_H-M   'P 1'
#
loop_
_entity.id
_entity.type
_entity.pdbx_description
1 polymer ?
#
loop_
_entity_poly.entity_id
_entity_poly.type
_entity_poly.pdbx_seq_one_letter_code
_entity_poly.pdbx_strand_id
1 'polypeptide(L)'
;MSDTPTTQRATAPQPAAQPAAQPAPKSEPAPAPLIRQWIALEKGSCDLRLGERALLQAPHILKTFVGLPQRLALFVEDGVAPASIEEFVRGCTSSGFRVVTIPLEANLSYTLSSVELIAKHLLDHHITSGDLVGVCASQTGLGLVVAACRMWCGQTASFALPRDLVGLVSACGMPQAFSLEHSLRMLSVSAQFDLVIADTTLFDFDVTKPSTRQCLAFMVASSMAESDQVFKKLWDASFDIKEGSSFSFYEQLLEAIKLRGRMISSSAFSVRQASSYGVIVADAFARVLPSTTDAADCFAEALRFSARLSCAQAQLPVDDVLCQDELLDRFELGIGQVDVDPDQLFQAIQNACFLRSNKQMLPLPQAIGRVRSQGIDDQLLREHANAWSEAHRA
;
A
#
# COMPACT_ATOMS: atom_id res chain seq x y z
N MET A 1 51.85 87.74 -40.94
CA MET A 1 52.05 87.33 -39.54
C MET A 1 50.67 87.23 -38.93
N SER A 2 50.06 86.08 -38.95
CA SER A 2 48.72 85.85 -38.38
C SER A 2 48.74 84.45 -37.85
N ASP A 3 48.79 84.30 -36.55
CA ASP A 3 48.63 83.04 -35.81
C ASP A 3 47.14 82.67 -35.72
N THR A 4 46.86 81.50 -36.17
CA THR A 4 45.49 80.95 -35.99
C THR A 4 45.56 79.83 -34.92
N PRO A 5 44.82 79.88 -33.87
CA PRO A 5 44.84 78.82 -32.86
C PRO A 5 43.99 77.61 -33.31
N THR A 6 44.60 76.47 -33.19
CA THR A 6 43.95 75.16 -33.42
C THR A 6 43.02 74.75 -32.29
N THR A 7 41.76 74.62 -32.62
CA THR A 7 40.68 74.20 -31.64
C THR A 7 40.76 72.67 -31.46
N GLN A 8 41.17 72.22 -30.30
CA GLN A 8 41.00 70.80 -29.88
C GLN A 8 39.57 70.43 -29.66
N ARG A 9 39.08 69.45 -30.40
CA ARG A 9 37.77 68.89 -30.28
C ARG A 9 37.75 67.87 -29.13
N ALA A 10 37.00 68.16 -28.04
CA ALA A 10 36.84 67.27 -26.94
C ALA A 10 35.93 66.09 -27.34
N THR A 11 36.45 64.86 -27.15
CA THR A 11 35.73 63.62 -27.35
C THR A 11 34.77 63.38 -26.17
N ALA A 12 33.48 63.20 -26.46
CA ALA A 12 32.48 62.88 -25.48
C ALA A 12 32.68 61.44 -24.90
N PRO A 13 32.38 61.22 -23.62
CA PRO A 13 32.55 59.90 -23.01
C PRO A 13 31.52 58.93 -23.56
N GLN A 14 31.94 57.72 -23.88
CA GLN A 14 31.10 56.57 -24.24
C GLN A 14 30.23 56.16 -23.02
N PRO A 15 28.92 55.85 -23.23
CA PRO A 15 28.08 55.30 -22.15
C PRO A 15 28.57 53.94 -21.72
N ALA A 16 28.67 53.75 -20.41
CA ALA A 16 29.04 52.49 -19.80
C ALA A 16 28.05 51.38 -20.21
N ALA A 17 28.59 50.21 -20.61
CA ALA A 17 27.78 49.02 -20.94
C ALA A 17 26.96 48.59 -19.74
N GLN A 18 25.63 48.55 -19.90
CA GLN A 18 24.75 47.94 -18.92
C GLN A 18 25.05 46.44 -18.74
N PRO A 19 25.12 45.95 -17.50
CA PRO A 19 25.29 44.49 -17.27
C PRO A 19 24.10 43.76 -17.86
N ALA A 20 24.37 42.69 -18.61
CA ALA A 20 23.38 41.81 -19.21
C ALA A 20 22.45 41.28 -18.11
N ALA A 21 21.15 41.47 -18.31
CA ALA A 21 20.12 40.93 -17.41
C ALA A 21 20.27 39.40 -17.31
N GLN A 22 20.42 38.91 -16.10
CA GLN A 22 20.42 37.48 -15.84
C GLN A 22 19.05 36.93 -16.31
N PRO A 23 19.02 35.77 -17.01
CA PRO A 23 17.76 35.16 -17.40
C PRO A 23 16.95 34.84 -16.14
N ALA A 24 15.68 35.30 -16.15
CA ALA A 24 14.75 34.99 -15.07
C ALA A 24 14.70 33.47 -14.83
N PRO A 25 14.63 33.02 -13.57
CA PRO A 25 14.53 31.59 -13.28
C PRO A 25 13.29 31.05 -14.01
N LYS A 26 13.50 29.99 -14.79
CA LYS A 26 12.39 29.28 -15.45
C LYS A 26 11.39 28.91 -14.37
N SER A 27 10.18 29.43 -14.43
CA SER A 27 9.08 28.98 -13.55
C SER A 27 8.93 27.48 -13.71
N GLU A 28 9.06 26.75 -12.61
CA GLU A 28 8.75 25.31 -12.62
C GLU A 28 7.33 25.10 -13.14
N PRO A 29 7.11 24.11 -14.00
CA PRO A 29 5.77 23.81 -14.48
C PRO A 29 4.84 23.54 -13.29
N ALA A 30 3.60 24.03 -13.38
CA ALA A 30 2.60 23.77 -12.37
C ALA A 30 2.46 22.25 -12.14
N PRO A 31 2.32 21.79 -10.89
CA PRO A 31 2.22 20.39 -10.59
C PRO A 31 1.01 19.77 -11.30
N ALA A 32 1.18 18.57 -11.84
CA ALA A 32 0.10 17.84 -12.48
C ALA A 32 -1.08 17.59 -11.51
N PRO A 33 -2.32 17.56 -12.00
CA PRO A 33 -3.46 17.31 -11.14
C PRO A 33 -3.38 15.89 -10.55
N LEU A 34 -3.66 15.77 -9.24
CA LEU A 34 -3.71 14.46 -8.56
C LEU A 34 -5.02 13.75 -8.89
N ILE A 35 -4.93 12.44 -9.05
CA ILE A 35 -6.11 11.57 -9.08
C ILE A 35 -6.73 11.60 -7.68
N ARG A 36 -8.01 11.89 -7.60
CA ARG A 36 -8.78 11.83 -6.36
C ARG A 36 -9.73 10.64 -6.40
N GLN A 37 -9.62 9.77 -5.40
CA GLN A 37 -10.47 8.60 -5.29
C GLN A 37 -10.99 8.43 -3.85
N TRP A 38 -12.30 8.30 -3.70
CA TRP A 38 -12.90 7.90 -2.44
C TRP A 38 -12.91 6.37 -2.33
N ILE A 39 -12.32 5.85 -1.27
CA ILE A 39 -12.29 4.42 -0.97
C ILE A 39 -13.28 4.16 0.17
N ALA A 40 -14.29 3.35 -0.09
CA ALA A 40 -15.22 2.92 0.94
C ALA A 40 -14.50 2.02 1.95
N LEU A 41 -14.73 2.22 3.25
CA LEU A 41 -14.12 1.47 4.33
C LEU A 41 -15.19 1.11 5.36
N GLU A 42 -14.85 0.25 6.34
CA GLU A 42 -15.82 -0.28 7.32
C GLU A 42 -16.57 0.84 8.09
N LYS A 43 -15.88 1.94 8.41
CA LYS A 43 -16.45 3.05 9.20
C LYS A 43 -16.40 4.39 8.45
N GLY A 44 -16.70 4.39 7.16
CA GLY A 44 -16.73 5.60 6.37
C GLY A 44 -15.95 5.47 5.06
N SER A 45 -15.16 6.48 4.73
CA SER A 45 -14.34 6.49 3.52
C SER A 45 -13.02 7.19 3.75
N CYS A 46 -12.01 6.80 2.97
CA CYS A 46 -10.71 7.45 2.89
C CYS A 46 -10.63 8.28 1.61
N ASP A 47 -10.15 9.52 1.68
CA ASP A 47 -9.86 10.37 0.51
C ASP A 47 -8.43 10.08 0.01
N LEU A 48 -8.30 9.28 -1.05
CA LEU A 48 -7.01 9.00 -1.67
C LEU A 48 -6.67 10.08 -2.72
N ARG A 49 -5.45 10.62 -2.61
CA ARG A 49 -4.82 11.52 -3.59
C ARG A 49 -3.56 10.86 -4.12
N LEU A 50 -3.53 10.55 -5.42
CA LEU A 50 -2.42 9.85 -6.06
C LEU A 50 -1.89 10.65 -7.25
N GLY A 51 -0.59 10.79 -7.36
CA GLY A 51 0.06 11.36 -8.52
C GLY A 51 1.49 11.80 -8.26
N GLU A 52 2.14 12.32 -9.28
CA GLU A 52 3.50 12.80 -9.20
C GLU A 52 3.60 14.07 -8.33
N ARG A 53 4.67 14.13 -7.52
CA ARG A 53 4.94 15.29 -6.65
C ARG A 53 3.76 15.65 -5.73
N ALA A 54 3.00 14.65 -5.29
CA ALA A 54 1.84 14.85 -4.42
C ALA A 54 2.22 15.47 -3.07
N LEU A 55 3.43 15.21 -2.56
CA LEU A 55 3.94 15.82 -1.33
C LEU A 55 4.01 17.35 -1.41
N LEU A 56 4.29 17.94 -2.59
CA LEU A 56 4.30 19.39 -2.76
C LEU A 56 2.90 20.01 -2.64
N GLN A 57 1.88 19.28 -3.01
CA GLN A 57 0.47 19.72 -2.94
C GLN A 57 -0.15 19.43 -1.57
N ALA A 58 0.46 18.52 -0.80
CA ALA A 58 -0.06 18.04 0.48
C ALA A 58 -0.36 19.17 1.50
N PRO A 59 0.47 20.21 1.71
CA PRO A 59 0.15 21.28 2.65
C PRO A 59 -1.15 22.00 2.36
N HIS A 60 -1.46 22.24 1.09
CA HIS A 60 -2.71 22.87 0.67
C HIS A 60 -3.91 21.93 0.87
N ILE A 61 -3.74 20.64 0.53
CA ILE A 61 -4.76 19.62 0.73
C ILE A 61 -5.10 19.49 2.22
N LEU A 62 -4.07 19.40 3.09
CA LEU A 62 -4.24 19.29 4.54
C LEU A 62 -4.94 20.51 5.12
N LYS A 63 -4.57 21.73 4.71
CA LYS A 63 -5.26 22.96 5.12
C LYS A 63 -6.74 22.95 4.75
N THR A 64 -7.05 22.50 3.54
CA THR A 64 -8.44 22.37 3.08
C THR A 64 -9.19 21.29 3.86
N PHE A 65 -8.51 20.21 4.21
CA PHE A 65 -9.08 19.09 4.94
C PHE A 65 -9.46 19.46 6.38
N VAL A 66 -8.59 20.16 7.12
CA VAL A 66 -8.85 20.52 8.52
C VAL A 66 -9.56 21.87 8.69
N GLY A 67 -9.57 22.72 7.67
CA GLY A 67 -10.09 24.09 7.72
C GLY A 67 -9.18 25.05 8.49
N LEU A 68 -9.09 24.91 9.81
CA LEU A 68 -8.21 25.72 10.67
C LEU A 68 -6.99 24.91 11.11
N PRO A 69 -5.78 25.19 10.59
CA PRO A 69 -4.56 24.49 10.95
C PRO A 69 -4.26 24.58 12.45
N GLN A 70 -3.95 23.44 13.04
CA GLN A 70 -3.59 23.27 14.44
C GLN A 70 -2.17 22.67 14.57
N ARG A 71 -1.92 21.88 15.60
CA ARG A 71 -0.70 21.07 15.68
C ARG A 71 -0.77 19.94 14.66
N LEU A 72 0.38 19.61 14.11
CA LEU A 72 0.58 18.46 13.24
C LEU A 72 1.73 17.63 13.83
N ALA A 73 1.41 16.46 14.38
CA ALA A 73 2.42 15.45 14.70
C ALA A 73 2.70 14.63 13.45
N LEU A 74 3.92 14.70 12.94
CA LEU A 74 4.36 13.94 11.77
C LEU A 74 5.32 12.84 12.20
N PHE A 75 4.87 11.59 12.20
CA PHE A 75 5.73 10.43 12.36
C PHE A 75 6.47 10.15 11.08
N VAL A 76 7.80 9.99 11.16
CA VAL A 76 8.65 9.74 10.00
C VAL A 76 9.51 8.51 10.26
N GLU A 77 9.34 7.49 9.43
CA GLU A 77 10.12 6.25 9.53
C GLU A 77 11.56 6.47 9.06
N ASP A 78 12.49 5.81 9.74
CA ASP A 78 13.91 5.84 9.38
C ASP A 78 14.11 5.42 7.90
N GLY A 79 15.01 6.12 7.21
CA GLY A 79 15.31 5.86 5.81
C GLY A 79 14.43 6.62 4.80
N VAL A 80 13.48 7.44 5.25
CA VAL A 80 12.80 8.42 4.37
C VAL A 80 13.78 9.57 4.08
N ALA A 81 13.84 10.02 2.81
CA ALA A 81 14.75 11.08 2.39
C ALA A 81 14.50 12.39 3.16
N PRO A 82 15.49 12.90 3.93
CA PRO A 82 15.28 14.08 4.80
C PRO A 82 14.80 15.31 4.03
N ALA A 83 15.33 15.56 2.83
CA ALA A 83 15.01 16.72 2.02
C ALA A 83 13.50 16.79 1.67
N SER A 84 12.87 15.67 1.33
CA SER A 84 11.44 15.62 1.01
C SER A 84 10.58 15.94 2.23
N ILE A 85 10.99 15.47 3.40
CA ILE A 85 10.30 15.75 4.66
C ILE A 85 10.47 17.22 5.08
N GLU A 86 11.67 17.78 4.96
CA GLU A 86 11.92 19.19 5.25
C GLU A 86 11.10 20.13 4.36
N GLU A 87 10.96 19.81 3.08
CA GLU A 87 10.15 20.58 2.16
C GLU A 87 8.66 20.50 2.53
N PHE A 88 8.16 19.29 2.82
CA PHE A 88 6.79 19.10 3.30
C PHE A 88 6.52 19.88 4.59
N VAL A 89 7.41 19.79 5.59
CA VAL A 89 7.30 20.49 6.88
C VAL A 89 7.29 22.01 6.68
N ARG A 90 8.16 22.55 5.82
CA ARG A 90 8.16 23.97 5.47
C ARG A 90 6.83 24.41 4.85
N GLY A 91 6.31 23.62 3.91
CA GLY A 91 5.01 23.87 3.27
C GLY A 91 3.85 23.86 4.27
N CYS A 92 3.81 22.90 5.19
CA CYS A 92 2.82 22.82 6.25
C CYS A 92 2.90 24.03 7.21
N THR A 93 4.13 24.41 7.62
CA THR A 93 4.35 25.56 8.49
C THR A 93 3.90 26.85 7.81
N SER A 94 4.22 27.04 6.53
CA SER A 94 3.77 28.18 5.73
C SER A 94 2.24 28.22 5.56
N SER A 95 1.59 27.05 5.62
CA SER A 95 0.13 26.91 5.57
C SER A 95 -0.55 27.16 6.93
N GLY A 96 0.24 27.37 8.01
CA GLY A 96 -0.24 27.71 9.34
C GLY A 96 -0.22 26.58 10.36
N PHE A 97 0.27 25.38 10.01
CA PHE A 97 0.43 24.26 10.97
C PHE A 97 1.62 24.48 11.91
N ARG A 98 1.47 24.05 13.15
CA ARG A 98 2.59 23.88 14.11
C ARG A 98 3.07 22.44 14.03
N VAL A 99 4.08 22.20 13.21
CA VAL A 99 4.57 20.84 12.93
C VAL A 99 5.57 20.38 13.98
N VAL A 100 5.37 19.16 14.48
CA VAL A 100 6.32 18.41 15.30
C VAL A 100 6.64 17.12 14.56
N THR A 101 7.91 16.92 14.23
CA THR A 101 8.39 15.69 13.60
C THR A 101 8.84 14.70 14.67
N ILE A 102 8.33 13.49 14.60
CA ILE A 102 8.58 12.40 15.55
C ILE A 102 9.23 11.25 14.79
N PRO A 103 10.45 10.83 15.12
CA PRO A 103 11.09 9.69 14.48
C PRO A 103 10.34 8.40 14.80
N LEU A 104 10.25 7.53 13.81
CA LEU A 104 9.64 6.21 13.90
C LEU A 104 10.67 5.16 13.48
N GLU A 105 11.00 4.24 14.39
CA GLU A 105 11.95 3.17 14.10
C GLU A 105 11.39 2.23 13.01
N ALA A 106 12.21 1.90 12.01
CA ALA A 106 11.81 1.02 10.91
C ALA A 106 11.51 -0.43 11.33
N ASN A 107 12.09 -0.87 12.46
CA ASN A 107 12.02 -2.26 12.93
C ASN A 107 10.98 -2.49 14.04
N LEU A 108 9.99 -1.62 14.16
CA LEU A 108 8.92 -1.82 15.14
C LEU A 108 8.14 -3.11 14.82
N SER A 109 7.93 -3.91 15.87
CA SER A 109 7.06 -5.09 15.78
C SER A 109 5.59 -4.66 15.69
N TYR A 110 4.81 -5.38 14.89
CA TYR A 110 3.38 -5.07 14.72
C TYR A 110 2.54 -5.61 15.90
N THR A 111 2.70 -4.98 17.06
CA THR A 111 2.13 -5.39 18.37
C THR A 111 1.43 -4.21 19.07
N LEU A 112 0.61 -4.50 20.07
CA LEU A 112 -0.03 -3.48 20.90
C LEU A 112 0.98 -2.67 21.71
N SER A 113 2.11 -3.25 22.11
CA SER A 113 3.17 -2.52 22.81
C SER A 113 3.77 -1.41 21.94
N SER A 114 3.90 -1.66 20.62
CA SER A 114 4.34 -0.62 19.68
C SER A 114 3.29 0.48 19.51
N VAL A 115 2.01 0.14 19.53
CA VAL A 115 0.92 1.15 19.54
C VAL A 115 0.96 2.00 20.80
N GLU A 116 1.24 1.41 21.98
CA GLU A 116 1.44 2.15 23.24
C GLU A 116 2.61 3.13 23.14
N LEU A 117 3.71 2.74 22.49
CA LEU A 117 4.85 3.64 22.25
C LEU A 117 4.43 4.85 21.41
N ILE A 118 3.67 4.66 20.32
CA ILE A 118 3.13 5.77 19.54
C ILE A 118 2.24 6.67 20.40
N ALA A 119 1.37 6.09 21.22
CA ALA A 119 0.50 6.85 22.11
C ALA A 119 1.28 7.69 23.14
N LYS A 120 2.40 7.19 23.66
CA LYS A 120 3.31 7.95 24.53
C LYS A 120 3.88 9.19 23.82
N HIS A 121 4.30 9.04 22.56
CA HIS A 121 4.73 10.20 21.77
C HIS A 121 3.60 11.24 21.58
N LEU A 122 2.36 10.80 21.32
CA LEU A 122 1.23 11.72 21.24
C LEU A 122 0.99 12.48 22.56
N LEU A 123 1.14 11.80 23.71
CA LEU A 123 1.03 12.39 25.03
C LEU A 123 2.14 13.42 25.28
N ASP A 124 3.39 13.06 25.04
CA ASP A 124 4.58 13.91 25.29
C ASP A 124 4.54 15.19 24.46
N HIS A 125 3.98 15.13 23.26
CA HIS A 125 3.82 16.28 22.38
C HIS A 125 2.47 16.99 22.53
N HIS A 126 1.67 16.62 23.54
CA HIS A 126 0.37 17.24 23.86
C HIS A 126 -0.60 17.27 22.68
N ILE A 127 -0.64 16.19 21.90
CA ILE A 127 -1.58 16.03 20.78
C ILE A 127 -2.97 15.69 21.32
N THR A 128 -4.00 16.32 20.77
CA THR A 128 -5.39 16.18 21.19
C THR A 128 -6.28 15.77 20.02
N SER A 129 -7.57 15.55 20.26
CA SER A 129 -8.55 15.24 19.20
C SER A 129 -8.77 16.39 18.19
N GLY A 130 -8.39 17.62 18.54
CA GLY A 130 -8.47 18.78 17.65
C GLY A 130 -7.23 18.96 16.76
N ASP A 131 -6.20 18.13 16.96
CA ASP A 131 -4.96 18.20 16.20
C ASP A 131 -4.97 17.20 15.03
N LEU A 132 -3.93 17.22 14.20
CA LEU A 132 -3.76 16.33 13.07
C LEU A 132 -2.52 15.46 13.26
N VAL A 133 -2.63 14.17 12.94
CA VAL A 133 -1.50 13.23 12.96
C VAL A 133 -1.22 12.76 11.54
N GLY A 134 0.02 12.90 11.12
CA GLY A 134 0.53 12.39 9.85
C GLY A 134 1.56 11.29 10.06
N VAL A 135 1.71 10.41 9.09
CA VAL A 135 2.75 9.38 9.11
C VAL A 135 3.32 9.16 7.72
N CYS A 136 4.66 9.24 7.61
CA CYS A 136 5.40 8.88 6.42
C CYS A 136 6.19 7.59 6.72
N ALA A 137 5.68 6.44 6.26
CA ALA A 137 6.21 5.15 6.63
C ALA A 137 5.84 4.04 5.65
N SER A 138 6.42 2.85 5.85
CA SER A 138 6.02 1.58 5.28
C SER A 138 4.76 1.03 5.97
N GLN A 139 4.27 -0.11 5.50
CA GLN A 139 3.05 -0.75 6.00
C GLN A 139 2.96 -0.83 7.53
N THR A 140 4.03 -1.25 8.20
CA THR A 140 4.04 -1.43 9.66
C THR A 140 3.85 -0.11 10.39
N GLY A 141 4.64 0.90 10.05
CA GLY A 141 4.54 2.23 10.67
C GLY A 141 3.18 2.88 10.43
N LEU A 142 2.64 2.78 9.21
CA LEU A 142 1.31 3.26 8.87
C LEU A 142 0.24 2.62 9.76
N GLY A 143 0.26 1.29 9.88
CA GLY A 143 -0.72 0.56 10.69
C GLY A 143 -0.65 0.84 12.18
N LEU A 144 0.55 0.99 12.74
CA LEU A 144 0.74 1.33 14.16
C LEU A 144 0.19 2.72 14.48
N VAL A 145 0.54 3.71 13.65
CA VAL A 145 0.13 5.11 13.89
C VAL A 145 -1.38 5.27 13.72
N VAL A 146 -1.99 4.70 12.68
CA VAL A 146 -3.45 4.82 12.49
C VAL A 146 -4.22 4.12 13.62
N ALA A 147 -3.72 2.99 14.13
CA ALA A 147 -4.34 2.31 15.28
C ALA A 147 -4.25 3.15 16.55
N ALA A 148 -3.10 3.78 16.81
CA ALA A 148 -2.94 4.71 17.93
C ALA A 148 -3.92 5.90 17.79
N CYS A 149 -3.98 6.56 16.63
CA CYS A 149 -4.89 7.68 16.39
C CYS A 149 -6.35 7.32 16.61
N ARG A 150 -6.74 6.09 16.25
CA ARG A 150 -8.13 5.62 16.42
C ARG A 150 -8.52 5.45 17.87
N MET A 151 -7.56 5.16 18.75
CA MET A 151 -7.76 5.02 20.20
C MET A 151 -7.51 6.30 20.98
N TRP A 152 -6.74 7.25 20.40
CA TRP A 152 -6.30 8.46 21.08
C TRP A 152 -7.42 9.51 21.18
N CYS A 153 -7.68 9.98 22.39
CA CYS A 153 -8.67 11.04 22.69
C CYS A 153 -10.06 10.80 22.04
N GLY A 154 -10.46 9.55 21.92
CA GLY A 154 -11.73 9.15 21.29
C GLY A 154 -11.72 9.12 19.75
N GLN A 155 -10.75 9.65 19.12
CA GLN A 155 -10.36 9.61 17.71
C GLN A 155 -9.70 10.93 17.30
N THR A 156 -8.49 10.85 16.79
CA THR A 156 -7.76 12.01 16.24
C THR A 156 -7.65 11.86 14.71
N ALA A 157 -7.89 12.95 14.00
CA ALA A 157 -7.80 12.95 12.54
C ALA A 157 -6.38 12.55 12.08
N SER A 158 -6.31 11.71 11.04
CA SER A 158 -5.04 11.16 10.60
C SER A 158 -4.91 11.06 9.08
N PHE A 159 -3.67 11.23 8.59
CA PHE A 159 -3.36 11.03 7.18
C PHE A 159 -2.08 10.22 7.00
N ALA A 160 -2.00 9.53 5.87
CA ALA A 160 -0.85 8.73 5.47
C ALA A 160 -0.09 9.36 4.29
N LEU A 161 1.23 9.27 4.36
CA LEU A 161 2.18 9.46 3.27
C LEU A 161 2.91 8.14 3.05
N PRO A 162 2.35 7.19 2.27
CA PRO A 162 2.99 5.91 2.04
C PRO A 162 4.35 6.10 1.36
N ARG A 163 5.39 5.39 1.85
CA ARG A 163 6.72 5.44 1.25
C ARG A 163 6.92 4.43 0.12
N ASP A 164 6.03 3.44 0.02
CA ASP A 164 6.07 2.38 -0.97
C ASP A 164 4.66 1.91 -1.37
N LEU A 165 4.59 1.07 -2.40
CA LEU A 165 3.33 0.57 -2.96
C LEU A 165 2.55 -0.32 -1.98
N VAL A 166 3.24 -1.12 -1.17
CA VAL A 166 2.58 -1.97 -0.14
C VAL A 166 1.96 -1.11 0.95
N GLY A 167 2.67 -0.05 1.36
CA GLY A 167 2.16 0.97 2.26
C GLY A 167 0.92 1.65 1.71
N LEU A 168 0.88 1.98 0.41
CA LEU A 168 -0.30 2.56 -0.24
C LEU A 168 -1.52 1.63 -0.14
N VAL A 169 -1.36 0.35 -0.52
CA VAL A 169 -2.44 -0.64 -0.42
C VAL A 169 -2.91 -0.81 1.03
N SER A 170 -1.96 -0.87 1.96
CA SER A 170 -2.26 -1.02 3.39
C SER A 170 -3.03 0.18 3.96
N ALA A 171 -2.60 1.40 3.63
CA ALA A 171 -3.25 2.62 4.10
C ALA A 171 -4.68 2.76 3.59
N CYS A 172 -4.96 2.26 2.38
CA CYS A 172 -6.25 2.44 1.71
C CYS A 172 -7.27 1.33 1.95
N GLY A 173 -6.94 0.24 2.64
CA GLY A 173 -7.96 -0.82 2.70
C GLY A 173 -7.58 -2.10 3.42
N MET A 174 -6.45 -2.16 4.10
CA MET A 174 -6.11 -3.35 4.87
C MET A 174 -6.58 -3.19 6.32
N PRO A 175 -7.37 -4.13 6.86
CA PRO A 175 -7.66 -4.14 8.30
C PRO A 175 -6.37 -4.20 9.11
N GLN A 176 -6.28 -3.39 10.15
CA GLN A 176 -5.12 -3.41 11.04
C GLN A 176 -5.28 -4.56 12.04
N ALA A 177 -4.38 -5.53 11.98
CA ALA A 177 -4.45 -6.73 12.81
C ALA A 177 -3.08 -7.06 13.39
N PHE A 178 -2.98 -6.93 14.72
CA PHE A 178 -1.74 -7.13 15.45
C PHE A 178 -1.51 -8.59 15.80
N SER A 179 -0.26 -8.97 15.83
CA SER A 179 0.17 -10.29 16.29
C SER A 179 0.18 -10.34 17.82
N LEU A 180 -0.10 -11.50 18.37
CA LEU A 180 0.01 -11.80 19.78
C LEU A 180 0.94 -13.01 19.93
N GLU A 181 2.09 -12.83 20.55
CA GLU A 181 3.13 -13.84 20.66
C GLU A 181 3.49 -14.46 19.30
N HIS A 182 3.23 -15.75 19.12
CA HIS A 182 3.49 -16.49 17.89
C HIS A 182 2.29 -16.54 16.92
N SER A 183 1.17 -15.89 17.28
CA SER A 183 -0.07 -15.93 16.52
C SER A 183 -0.24 -14.67 15.70
N LEU A 184 -0.19 -14.80 14.37
CA LEU A 184 -0.28 -13.68 13.45
C LEU A 184 -1.72 -13.15 13.36
N ARG A 185 -1.87 -11.82 13.38
CA ARG A 185 -3.13 -11.12 13.06
C ARG A 185 -4.33 -11.53 13.92
N MET A 186 -4.12 -11.76 15.23
CA MET A 186 -5.18 -12.19 16.16
C MET A 186 -5.98 -11.02 16.74
N LEU A 187 -5.38 -9.84 16.85
CA LEU A 187 -6.03 -8.67 17.42
C LEU A 187 -6.34 -7.68 16.30
N SER A 188 -7.61 -7.53 15.94
CA SER A 188 -8.04 -6.62 14.88
C SER A 188 -8.58 -5.32 15.44
N VAL A 189 -8.15 -4.21 14.86
CA VAL A 189 -8.66 -2.87 15.14
C VAL A 189 -9.22 -2.27 13.86
N SER A 190 -10.46 -1.81 13.91
CA SER A 190 -11.06 -1.05 12.81
C SER A 190 -10.49 0.37 12.80
N ALA A 191 -9.26 0.48 12.26
CA ALA A 191 -8.55 1.74 12.11
C ALA A 191 -8.32 2.05 10.63
N GLN A 192 -8.56 3.29 10.25
CA GLN A 192 -8.43 3.78 8.88
C GLN A 192 -7.96 5.23 8.89
N PHE A 193 -7.20 5.61 7.87
CA PHE A 193 -6.87 7.00 7.63
C PHE A 193 -8.06 7.76 7.02
N ASP A 194 -8.18 9.01 7.38
CA ASP A 194 -9.17 9.92 6.78
C ASP A 194 -8.71 10.39 5.39
N LEU A 195 -7.38 10.50 5.20
CA LEU A 195 -6.76 10.97 3.97
C LEU A 195 -5.46 10.17 3.70
N VAL A 196 -5.24 9.80 2.45
CA VAL A 196 -3.98 9.20 1.97
C VAL A 196 -3.45 10.06 0.82
N ILE A 197 -2.22 10.53 0.93
CA ILE A 197 -1.54 11.29 -0.12
C ILE A 197 -0.36 10.47 -0.60
N ALA A 198 -0.48 9.94 -1.81
CA ALA A 198 0.47 9.00 -2.41
C ALA A 198 1.23 9.68 -3.54
N ASP A 199 2.51 9.91 -3.31
CA ASP A 199 3.42 10.50 -4.28
C ASP A 199 4.10 9.40 -5.09
N THR A 200 3.74 9.27 -6.36
CA THR A 200 4.27 8.22 -7.24
C THR A 200 5.75 8.38 -7.54
N THR A 201 6.33 9.55 -7.31
CA THR A 201 7.78 9.75 -7.47
C THR A 201 8.61 9.12 -6.35
N LEU A 202 7.97 8.78 -5.21
CA LEU A 202 8.60 8.05 -4.12
C LEU A 202 8.53 6.53 -4.32
N PHE A 203 7.67 6.06 -5.23
CA PHE A 203 7.47 4.65 -5.49
C PHE A 203 8.42 4.21 -6.60
N ASP A 204 9.33 3.32 -6.26
CA ASP A 204 10.24 2.70 -7.23
C ASP A 204 9.45 1.62 -8.01
N PHE A 205 8.65 2.08 -9.01
CA PHE A 205 7.87 1.18 -9.84
C PHE A 205 8.79 0.44 -10.81
N ASP A 206 8.88 -0.86 -10.61
CA ASP A 206 9.51 -1.82 -11.49
C ASP A 206 8.84 -3.17 -11.23
N VAL A 207 8.43 -3.89 -12.26
CA VAL A 207 7.70 -5.16 -12.16
C VAL A 207 8.48 -6.25 -11.42
N THR A 208 9.80 -6.12 -11.33
CA THR A 208 10.68 -7.05 -10.62
C THR A 208 10.84 -6.74 -9.12
N LYS A 209 10.42 -5.55 -8.69
CA LYS A 209 10.56 -5.13 -7.28
C LYS A 209 9.58 -5.85 -6.36
N PRO A 210 10.01 -6.25 -5.15
CA PRO A 210 9.14 -6.97 -4.20
C PRO A 210 7.83 -6.25 -3.89
N SER A 211 7.85 -4.93 -3.72
CA SER A 211 6.65 -4.14 -3.45
C SER A 211 5.65 -4.14 -4.61
N THR A 212 6.14 -4.05 -5.85
CA THR A 212 5.31 -4.13 -7.05
C THR A 212 4.73 -5.53 -7.22
N ARG A 213 5.55 -6.58 -7.05
CA ARG A 213 5.13 -7.98 -7.12
C ARG A 213 4.03 -8.30 -6.10
N GLN A 214 4.13 -7.80 -4.85
CA GLN A 214 3.07 -7.93 -3.85
C GLN A 214 1.76 -7.25 -4.28
N CYS A 215 1.84 -6.08 -4.91
CA CYS A 215 0.67 -5.40 -5.46
C CYS A 215 0.05 -6.18 -6.64
N LEU A 216 0.86 -6.79 -7.51
CA LEU A 216 0.36 -7.64 -8.60
C LEU A 216 -0.40 -8.86 -8.05
N ALA A 217 0.15 -9.57 -7.09
CA ALA A 217 -0.54 -10.68 -6.42
C ALA A 217 -1.85 -10.22 -5.73
N PHE A 218 -1.83 -9.04 -5.10
CA PHE A 218 -3.03 -8.42 -4.51
C PHE A 218 -4.10 -8.09 -5.56
N MET A 219 -3.70 -7.59 -6.74
CA MET A 219 -4.63 -7.30 -7.84
C MET A 219 -5.30 -8.58 -8.35
N VAL A 220 -4.54 -9.68 -8.51
CA VAL A 220 -5.09 -10.98 -8.90
C VAL A 220 -6.10 -11.47 -7.88
N ALA A 221 -5.73 -11.49 -6.59
CA ALA A 221 -6.62 -11.91 -5.51
C ALA A 221 -7.90 -11.09 -5.43
N SER A 222 -7.79 -9.76 -5.59
CA SER A 222 -8.94 -8.84 -5.52
C SER A 222 -9.89 -9.01 -6.70
N SER A 223 -9.37 -9.19 -7.92
CA SER A 223 -10.16 -9.41 -9.12
C SER A 223 -10.88 -10.76 -9.10
N MET A 224 -10.21 -11.82 -8.66
CA MET A 224 -10.81 -13.15 -8.46
C MET A 224 -11.95 -13.14 -7.42
N ALA A 225 -11.87 -12.25 -6.42
CA ALA A 225 -12.82 -12.25 -5.31
C ALA A 225 -14.12 -11.49 -5.59
N GLU A 226 -14.16 -10.56 -6.57
CA GLU A 226 -15.27 -9.62 -6.65
C GLU A 226 -15.99 -9.58 -8.00
N SER A 227 -15.28 -9.64 -9.14
CA SER A 227 -15.93 -9.41 -10.42
C SER A 227 -15.17 -10.01 -11.61
N ASP A 228 -15.87 -10.81 -12.42
CA ASP A 228 -15.38 -11.29 -13.72
C ASP A 228 -14.95 -10.13 -14.65
N GLN A 229 -15.71 -9.04 -14.65
CA GLN A 229 -15.39 -7.88 -15.48
C GLN A 229 -14.05 -7.23 -15.07
N VAL A 230 -13.76 -7.18 -13.77
CA VAL A 230 -12.50 -6.61 -13.28
C VAL A 230 -11.34 -7.56 -13.56
N PHE A 231 -11.57 -8.86 -13.44
CA PHE A 231 -10.57 -9.85 -13.82
C PHE A 231 -10.18 -9.72 -15.30
N LYS A 232 -11.16 -9.56 -16.20
CA LYS A 232 -10.91 -9.33 -17.64
C LYS A 232 -10.11 -8.04 -17.89
N LYS A 233 -10.44 -6.96 -17.21
CA LYS A 233 -9.66 -5.71 -17.32
C LYS A 233 -8.21 -5.89 -16.89
N LEU A 234 -7.98 -6.58 -15.77
CA LEU A 234 -6.63 -6.88 -15.30
C LEU A 234 -5.90 -7.80 -16.29
N TRP A 235 -6.61 -8.80 -16.83
CA TRP A 235 -6.08 -9.69 -17.86
C TRP A 235 -5.60 -8.92 -19.08
N ASP A 236 -6.42 -8.02 -19.61
CA ASP A 236 -6.07 -7.21 -20.78
C ASP A 236 -4.89 -6.27 -20.47
N ALA A 237 -4.92 -5.60 -19.31
CA ALA A 237 -3.86 -4.68 -18.89
C ALA A 237 -2.55 -5.38 -18.53
N SER A 238 -2.57 -6.68 -18.23
CA SER A 238 -1.38 -7.42 -17.76
C SER A 238 -0.25 -7.45 -18.78
N PHE A 239 -0.54 -7.35 -20.06
CA PHE A 239 0.48 -7.26 -21.12
C PHE A 239 1.26 -5.95 -21.01
N ASP A 240 0.55 -4.83 -20.93
CA ASP A 240 1.18 -3.50 -20.81
C ASP A 240 1.94 -3.36 -19.48
N ILE A 241 1.39 -3.93 -18.40
CA ILE A 241 2.05 -3.93 -17.09
C ILE A 241 3.38 -4.70 -17.15
N LYS A 242 3.37 -5.88 -17.79
CA LYS A 242 4.59 -6.69 -17.96
C LYS A 242 5.65 -5.94 -18.76
N GLU A 243 5.24 -5.15 -19.77
CA GLU A 243 6.12 -4.30 -20.57
C GLU A 243 6.60 -3.03 -19.82
N GLY A 244 6.17 -2.84 -18.55
CA GLY A 244 6.61 -1.74 -17.69
C GLY A 244 5.73 -0.49 -17.72
N SER A 245 4.47 -0.58 -18.19
CA SER A 245 3.53 0.53 -18.16
C SER A 245 3.10 0.87 -16.74
N SER A 246 3.67 1.93 -16.17
CA SER A 246 3.25 2.46 -14.86
C SER A 246 1.81 2.96 -14.87
N PHE A 247 1.33 3.51 -16.00
CA PHE A 247 -0.04 3.99 -16.14
C PHE A 247 -1.04 2.83 -15.96
N SER A 248 -0.88 1.76 -16.74
CA SER A 248 -1.74 0.56 -16.63
C SER A 248 -1.68 -0.07 -15.25
N PHE A 249 -0.48 -0.10 -14.64
CA PHE A 249 -0.31 -0.59 -13.28
C PHE A 249 -1.10 0.22 -12.25
N TYR A 250 -0.95 1.55 -12.22
CA TYR A 250 -1.66 2.38 -11.24
C TYR A 250 -3.17 2.38 -11.46
N GLU A 251 -3.64 2.32 -12.70
CA GLU A 251 -5.07 2.19 -13.00
C GLU A 251 -5.65 0.90 -12.40
N GLN A 252 -5.00 -0.25 -12.61
CA GLN A 252 -5.45 -1.53 -12.07
C GLN A 252 -5.28 -1.62 -10.55
N LEU A 253 -4.21 -1.05 -10.00
CA LEU A 253 -4.01 -0.98 -8.55
C LEU A 253 -5.11 -0.18 -7.86
N LEU A 254 -5.47 0.98 -8.40
CA LEU A 254 -6.59 1.79 -7.89
C LEU A 254 -7.91 1.03 -7.95
N GLU A 255 -8.17 0.30 -9.02
CA GLU A 255 -9.38 -0.52 -9.13
C GLU A 255 -9.37 -1.63 -8.07
N ALA A 256 -8.25 -2.35 -7.88
CA ALA A 256 -8.12 -3.38 -6.85
C ALA A 256 -8.32 -2.82 -5.42
N ILE A 257 -7.78 -1.64 -5.12
CA ILE A 257 -8.00 -0.94 -3.84
C ILE A 257 -9.49 -0.61 -3.64
N LYS A 258 -10.16 -0.09 -4.67
CA LYS A 258 -11.61 0.21 -4.64
C LYS A 258 -12.46 -1.05 -4.40
N LEU A 259 -12.13 -2.14 -5.10
CA LEU A 259 -12.78 -3.44 -4.91
C LEU A 259 -12.63 -3.92 -3.47
N ARG A 260 -11.41 -3.89 -2.97
CA ARG A 260 -11.12 -4.28 -1.59
C ARG A 260 -11.92 -3.45 -0.60
N GLY A 261 -11.96 -2.13 -0.80
CA GLY A 261 -12.75 -1.22 0.02
C GLY A 261 -14.23 -1.58 0.03
N ARG A 262 -14.83 -1.88 -1.13
CA ARG A 262 -16.23 -2.33 -1.23
C ARG A 262 -16.47 -3.64 -0.49
N MET A 263 -15.55 -4.61 -0.60
CA MET A 263 -15.67 -5.88 0.11
C MET A 263 -15.66 -5.69 1.63
N ILE A 264 -14.71 -4.96 2.18
CA ILE A 264 -14.57 -4.78 3.63
C ILE A 264 -15.66 -3.89 4.22
N SER A 265 -16.23 -2.95 3.45
CA SER A 265 -17.35 -2.09 3.87
C SER A 265 -18.72 -2.77 3.74
N SER A 266 -18.79 -3.96 3.14
CA SER A 266 -20.05 -4.67 2.94
C SER A 266 -20.68 -5.08 4.28
N SER A 267 -22.01 -4.95 4.40
CA SER A 267 -22.77 -5.48 5.53
C SER A 267 -22.84 -7.02 5.51
N ALA A 268 -22.71 -7.63 4.32
CA ALA A 268 -22.74 -9.09 4.16
C ALA A 268 -21.44 -9.73 4.63
N PHE A 269 -21.49 -10.54 5.66
CA PHE A 269 -20.33 -11.24 6.22
C PHE A 269 -19.57 -12.09 5.19
N SER A 270 -20.31 -12.81 4.32
CA SER A 270 -19.70 -13.63 3.27
C SER A 270 -18.88 -12.83 2.25
N VAL A 271 -19.28 -11.59 1.96
CA VAL A 271 -18.53 -10.69 1.09
C VAL A 271 -17.26 -10.22 1.78
N ARG A 272 -17.34 -9.85 3.07
CA ARG A 272 -16.13 -9.49 3.83
C ARG A 272 -15.13 -10.64 3.92
N GLN A 273 -15.61 -11.88 4.11
CA GLN A 273 -14.73 -13.05 4.11
C GLN A 273 -14.00 -13.27 2.77
N ALA A 274 -14.64 -12.93 1.65
CA ALA A 274 -14.00 -13.03 0.33
C ALA A 274 -12.72 -12.20 0.23
N SER A 275 -12.63 -11.11 0.98
CA SER A 275 -11.42 -10.29 1.05
C SER A 275 -10.21 -11.01 1.65
N SER A 276 -10.39 -12.18 2.26
CA SER A 276 -9.32 -13.02 2.83
C SER A 276 -8.89 -14.17 1.88
N TYR A 277 -9.29 -14.13 0.61
CA TYR A 277 -8.87 -15.11 -0.39
C TYR A 277 -7.35 -15.25 -0.44
N GLY A 278 -6.84 -16.44 -0.32
CA GLY A 278 -5.43 -16.77 -0.27
C GLY A 278 -4.72 -16.46 1.06
N VAL A 279 -5.23 -15.53 1.88
CA VAL A 279 -4.51 -15.00 3.06
C VAL A 279 -4.23 -16.06 4.12
N ILE A 280 -5.21 -16.94 4.43
CA ILE A 280 -5.04 -17.99 5.47
C ILE A 280 -4.00 -19.02 5.03
N VAL A 281 -4.03 -19.39 3.75
CA VAL A 281 -3.07 -20.33 3.16
C VAL A 281 -1.68 -19.69 3.07
N ALA A 282 -1.58 -18.41 2.71
CA ALA A 282 -0.30 -17.68 2.71
C ALA A 282 0.33 -17.61 4.10
N ASP A 283 -0.47 -17.43 5.16
CA ASP A 283 0.03 -17.48 6.54
C ASP A 283 0.59 -18.87 6.92
N ALA A 284 0.01 -19.92 6.37
CA ALA A 284 0.53 -21.27 6.54
C ALA A 284 1.81 -21.50 5.74
N PHE A 285 1.84 -21.11 4.48
CA PHE A 285 3.05 -21.19 3.64
C PHE A 285 4.22 -20.41 4.23
N ALA A 286 4.00 -19.21 4.75
CA ALA A 286 5.04 -18.40 5.39
C ALA A 286 5.69 -19.08 6.61
N ARG A 287 5.09 -20.15 7.16
CA ARG A 287 5.64 -20.93 8.29
C ARG A 287 6.46 -22.12 7.84
N VAL A 288 6.18 -22.66 6.66
CA VAL A 288 6.79 -23.92 6.16
C VAL A 288 7.79 -23.67 5.03
N LEU A 289 7.63 -22.55 4.29
CA LEU A 289 8.58 -22.15 3.26
C LEU A 289 9.85 -21.54 3.87
N PRO A 290 10.98 -21.60 3.16
CA PRO A 290 12.19 -20.89 3.57
C PRO A 290 11.94 -19.40 3.82
N SER A 291 12.57 -18.84 4.85
CA SER A 291 12.43 -17.40 5.19
C SER A 291 12.94 -16.45 4.10
N THR A 292 13.64 -16.97 3.10
CA THR A 292 14.10 -16.24 1.90
C THR A 292 13.06 -16.17 0.80
N THR A 293 11.93 -16.89 0.91
CA THR A 293 10.86 -16.85 -0.08
C THR A 293 10.21 -15.47 -0.11
N ASP A 294 10.08 -14.90 -1.31
CA ASP A 294 9.42 -13.60 -1.48
C ASP A 294 7.94 -13.67 -1.05
N ALA A 295 7.46 -12.64 -0.38
CA ALA A 295 6.08 -12.61 0.12
C ALA A 295 5.03 -12.61 -1.00
N ALA A 296 5.36 -12.05 -2.17
CA ALA A 296 4.50 -12.08 -3.34
C ALA A 296 4.37 -13.50 -3.89
N ASP A 297 5.47 -14.22 -3.97
CA ASP A 297 5.50 -15.60 -4.46
C ASP A 297 4.78 -16.54 -3.49
N CYS A 298 5.02 -16.38 -2.20
CA CYS A 298 4.28 -17.09 -1.15
C CYS A 298 2.76 -16.87 -1.28
N PHE A 299 2.33 -15.63 -1.52
CA PHE A 299 0.92 -15.32 -1.69
C PHE A 299 0.35 -15.84 -3.00
N ALA A 300 1.11 -15.78 -4.09
CA ALA A 300 0.71 -16.34 -5.39
C ALA A 300 0.49 -17.86 -5.30
N GLU A 301 1.40 -18.58 -4.62
CA GLU A 301 1.22 -20.01 -4.37
C GLU A 301 0.01 -20.34 -3.49
N ALA A 302 -0.28 -19.48 -2.52
CA ALA A 302 -1.50 -19.63 -1.73
C ALA A 302 -2.78 -19.43 -2.56
N LEU A 303 -2.76 -18.56 -3.56
CA LEU A 303 -3.86 -18.39 -4.52
C LEU A 303 -4.01 -19.64 -5.41
N ARG A 304 -2.90 -20.16 -5.97
CA ARG A 304 -2.90 -21.41 -6.76
C ARG A 304 -3.42 -22.59 -5.96
N PHE A 305 -2.89 -22.78 -4.75
CA PHE A 305 -3.33 -23.83 -3.84
C PHE A 305 -4.84 -23.74 -3.57
N SER A 306 -5.33 -22.56 -3.24
CA SER A 306 -6.75 -22.33 -2.91
C SER A 306 -7.67 -22.55 -4.12
N ALA A 307 -7.26 -22.14 -5.32
CA ALA A 307 -8.03 -22.35 -6.55
C ALA A 307 -8.12 -23.85 -6.90
N ARG A 308 -6.99 -24.57 -6.85
CA ARG A 308 -6.96 -26.03 -7.10
C ARG A 308 -7.77 -26.80 -6.07
N LEU A 309 -7.70 -26.42 -4.79
CA LEU A 309 -8.49 -27.04 -3.73
C LEU A 309 -9.99 -26.84 -3.98
N SER A 310 -10.41 -25.65 -4.43
CA SER A 310 -11.80 -25.39 -4.83
C SER A 310 -12.23 -26.21 -6.04
N CYS A 311 -11.34 -26.37 -7.02
CA CYS A 311 -11.59 -27.20 -8.19
C CYS A 311 -11.77 -28.69 -7.78
N ALA A 312 -10.93 -29.19 -6.86
CA ALA A 312 -11.05 -30.55 -6.34
C ALA A 312 -12.37 -30.82 -5.59
N GLN A 313 -12.99 -29.77 -5.02
CA GLN A 313 -14.35 -29.80 -4.47
C GLN A 313 -15.45 -29.67 -5.53
N ALA A 314 -15.11 -29.64 -6.82
CA ALA A 314 -16.02 -29.39 -7.94
C ALA A 314 -16.79 -28.08 -7.84
N GLN A 315 -16.20 -27.05 -7.21
CA GLN A 315 -16.78 -25.71 -7.08
C GLN A 315 -16.30 -24.75 -8.17
N LEU A 316 -14.96 -24.72 -8.42
CA LEU A 316 -14.33 -23.86 -9.43
C LEU A 316 -14.11 -24.64 -10.72
N PRO A 317 -14.52 -24.12 -11.90
CA PRO A 317 -14.17 -24.70 -13.19
C PRO A 317 -12.65 -24.75 -13.42
N VAL A 318 -12.16 -25.80 -14.09
CA VAL A 318 -10.74 -25.95 -14.43
C VAL A 318 -10.24 -24.77 -15.27
N ASP A 319 -11.04 -24.28 -16.20
CA ASP A 319 -10.68 -23.13 -17.06
C ASP A 319 -10.42 -21.86 -16.21
N ASP A 320 -11.21 -21.63 -15.16
CA ASP A 320 -11.00 -20.50 -14.25
C ASP A 320 -9.70 -20.64 -13.43
N VAL A 321 -9.33 -21.89 -13.06
CA VAL A 321 -8.03 -22.15 -12.40
C VAL A 321 -6.89 -21.81 -13.35
N LEU A 322 -6.98 -22.27 -14.62
CA LEU A 322 -5.97 -22.00 -15.63
C LEU A 322 -5.85 -20.50 -15.96
N CYS A 323 -6.95 -19.78 -16.01
CA CYS A 323 -6.94 -18.33 -16.19
C CYS A 323 -6.21 -17.61 -15.05
N GLN A 324 -6.46 -18.01 -13.79
CA GLN A 324 -5.74 -17.43 -12.67
C GLN A 324 -4.24 -17.75 -12.73
N ASP A 325 -3.89 -19.01 -13.00
CA ASP A 325 -2.50 -19.45 -13.07
C ASP A 325 -1.73 -18.72 -14.16
N GLU A 326 -2.32 -18.59 -15.37
CA GLU A 326 -1.69 -17.85 -16.46
C GLU A 326 -1.46 -16.38 -16.13
N LEU A 327 -2.40 -15.74 -15.42
CA LEU A 327 -2.22 -14.35 -15.00
C LEU A 327 -1.09 -14.20 -13.98
N LEU A 328 -0.97 -15.13 -13.03
CA LEU A 328 0.14 -15.18 -12.07
C LEU A 328 1.48 -15.47 -12.78
N ASP A 329 1.50 -16.39 -13.75
CA ASP A 329 2.70 -16.71 -14.53
C ASP A 329 3.13 -15.53 -15.41
N ARG A 330 2.19 -14.80 -15.98
CA ARG A 330 2.47 -13.60 -16.78
C ARG A 330 3.15 -12.51 -15.94
N PHE A 331 2.82 -12.40 -14.67
CA PHE A 331 3.48 -11.53 -13.70
C PHE A 331 4.72 -12.16 -13.05
N GLU A 332 5.14 -13.35 -13.52
CA GLU A 332 6.31 -14.07 -12.99
C GLU A 332 6.22 -14.31 -11.47
N LEU A 333 5.00 -14.54 -10.97
CA LEU A 333 4.71 -14.81 -9.57
C LEU A 333 4.61 -16.31 -9.33
N GLY A 334 5.45 -16.83 -8.42
CA GLY A 334 5.45 -18.22 -8.03
C GLY A 334 6.79 -18.65 -7.47
N ILE A 335 6.81 -19.79 -6.81
CA ILE A 335 8.04 -20.38 -6.26
C ILE A 335 8.58 -21.45 -7.22
N GLY A 336 9.89 -21.62 -7.18
CA GLY A 336 10.55 -22.75 -7.84
C GLY A 336 10.44 -24.04 -7.02
N GLN A 337 11.36 -24.96 -7.28
CA GLN A 337 11.46 -26.18 -6.51
C GLN A 337 11.80 -25.89 -5.05
N VAL A 338 11.07 -26.52 -4.14
CA VAL A 338 11.25 -26.40 -2.70
C VAL A 338 10.83 -27.73 -2.02
N ASP A 339 11.61 -28.18 -1.07
CA ASP A 339 11.29 -29.39 -0.31
C ASP A 339 10.49 -29.00 0.95
N VAL A 340 9.20 -29.29 0.93
CA VAL A 340 8.27 -29.05 2.05
C VAL A 340 7.62 -30.37 2.44
N ASP A 341 7.68 -30.70 3.72
CA ASP A 341 6.98 -31.84 4.28
C ASP A 341 5.45 -31.61 4.18
N PRO A 342 4.72 -32.48 3.46
CA PRO A 342 3.29 -32.33 3.26
C PRO A 342 2.49 -32.39 4.57
N ASP A 343 2.93 -33.15 5.57
CA ASP A 343 2.27 -33.19 6.88
C ASP A 343 2.45 -31.87 7.64
N GLN A 344 3.60 -31.22 7.54
CA GLN A 344 3.82 -29.89 8.10
C GLN A 344 2.96 -28.84 7.40
N LEU A 345 2.83 -28.88 6.08
CA LEU A 345 1.96 -27.98 5.33
C LEU A 345 0.49 -28.19 5.72
N PHE A 346 0.01 -29.43 5.77
CA PHE A 346 -1.33 -29.74 6.22
C PHE A 346 -1.61 -29.18 7.60
N GLN A 347 -0.73 -29.45 8.58
CA GLN A 347 -0.87 -28.95 9.96
C GLN A 347 -0.84 -27.42 10.03
N ALA A 348 0.02 -26.79 9.25
CA ALA A 348 0.10 -25.32 9.21
C ALA A 348 -1.20 -24.69 8.71
N ILE A 349 -1.80 -25.23 7.63
CA ILE A 349 -3.09 -24.74 7.10
C ILE A 349 -4.22 -24.99 8.11
N GLN A 350 -4.28 -26.21 8.68
CA GLN A 350 -5.28 -26.56 9.67
C GLN A 350 -5.23 -25.62 10.88
N ASN A 351 -4.03 -25.40 11.43
CA ASN A 351 -3.81 -24.49 12.53
C ASN A 351 -4.22 -23.05 12.18
N ALA A 352 -3.88 -22.58 10.97
CA ALA A 352 -4.27 -21.24 10.52
C ALA A 352 -5.81 -21.08 10.40
N CYS A 353 -6.51 -22.13 10.01
CA CYS A 353 -8.00 -22.14 10.01
C CYS A 353 -8.57 -22.09 11.43
N PHE A 354 -8.13 -22.98 12.31
CA PHE A 354 -8.67 -23.12 13.66
C PHE A 354 -8.39 -21.91 14.56
N LEU A 355 -7.27 -21.22 14.36
CA LEU A 355 -6.99 -19.97 15.05
C LEU A 355 -8.04 -18.87 14.76
N ARG A 356 -8.73 -18.92 13.61
CA ARG A 356 -9.63 -17.85 13.18
C ARG A 356 -11.13 -18.18 13.36
N SER A 357 -11.53 -19.42 13.22
CA SER A 357 -12.95 -19.77 13.15
C SER A 357 -13.34 -21.00 13.98
N ASN A 358 -12.42 -21.65 14.65
CA ASN A 358 -12.63 -22.96 15.30
C ASN A 358 -13.23 -24.01 14.34
N LYS A 359 -13.02 -23.83 13.04
CA LYS A 359 -13.47 -24.71 11.95
C LYS A 359 -12.46 -24.66 10.83
N GLN A 360 -12.31 -25.76 10.12
CA GLN A 360 -11.48 -25.86 8.92
C GLN A 360 -12.23 -25.25 7.74
N MET A 361 -12.17 -23.93 7.65
CA MET A 361 -12.84 -23.14 6.60
C MET A 361 -11.85 -22.22 5.90
N LEU A 362 -11.92 -22.20 4.58
CA LEU A 362 -11.11 -21.32 3.72
C LEU A 362 -12.02 -20.49 2.81
N PRO A 363 -11.66 -19.22 2.56
CA PRO A 363 -12.24 -18.45 1.47
C PRO A 363 -11.75 -19.01 0.13
N LEU A 364 -12.63 -19.69 -0.61
CA LEU A 364 -12.33 -20.36 -1.87
C LEU A 364 -13.13 -19.77 -3.03
N PRO A 365 -12.58 -19.65 -4.24
CA PRO A 365 -13.29 -19.18 -5.41
C PRO A 365 -14.27 -20.26 -5.92
N GLN A 366 -15.49 -19.85 -6.29
CA GLN A 366 -16.49 -20.71 -6.94
C GLN A 366 -16.63 -20.39 -8.43
N ALA A 367 -16.20 -19.22 -8.82
CA ALA A 367 -16.04 -18.72 -10.16
C ALA A 367 -15.14 -17.48 -10.10
N ILE A 368 -14.63 -17.02 -11.22
CA ILE A 368 -14.01 -15.69 -11.29
C ILE A 368 -15.03 -14.65 -10.82
N GLY A 369 -14.63 -13.82 -9.86
CA GLY A 369 -15.48 -12.81 -9.22
C GLY A 369 -16.41 -13.33 -8.13
N ARG A 370 -16.23 -14.56 -7.67
CA ARG A 370 -17.06 -15.15 -6.63
C ARG A 370 -16.28 -16.03 -5.67
N VAL A 371 -15.86 -15.48 -4.54
CA VAL A 371 -15.22 -16.21 -3.44
C VAL A 371 -16.18 -16.37 -2.28
N ARG A 372 -16.17 -17.56 -1.65
CA ARG A 372 -16.99 -17.87 -0.46
C ARG A 372 -16.19 -18.70 0.54
N SER A 373 -16.46 -18.52 1.82
CA SER A 373 -15.90 -19.36 2.87
C SER A 373 -16.55 -20.74 2.83
N GLN A 374 -15.73 -21.78 2.76
CA GLN A 374 -16.14 -23.18 2.60
C GLN A 374 -15.41 -24.08 3.60
N GLY A 375 -16.11 -25.08 4.11
CA GLY A 375 -15.51 -26.15 4.90
C GLY A 375 -14.71 -27.08 4.00
N ILE A 376 -13.58 -27.53 4.49
CA ILE A 376 -12.68 -28.46 3.79
C ILE A 376 -12.59 -29.74 4.61
N ASP A 377 -12.74 -30.87 3.94
CA ASP A 377 -12.52 -32.17 4.54
C ASP A 377 -11.03 -32.42 4.78
N ASP A 378 -10.70 -33.06 5.91
CA ASP A 378 -9.30 -33.33 6.30
C ASP A 378 -8.55 -34.20 5.29
N GLN A 379 -9.25 -35.19 4.71
CA GLN A 379 -8.63 -36.08 3.73
C GLN A 379 -8.29 -35.31 2.47
N LEU A 380 -9.24 -34.51 1.96
CA LEU A 380 -9.02 -33.71 0.75
C LEU A 380 -7.90 -32.69 0.95
N LEU A 381 -7.84 -32.02 2.11
CA LEU A 381 -6.77 -31.06 2.40
C LEU A 381 -5.39 -31.76 2.45
N ARG A 382 -5.32 -32.97 3.05
CA ARG A 382 -4.09 -33.75 3.13
C ARG A 382 -3.64 -34.23 1.74
N GLU A 383 -4.56 -34.75 0.94
CA GLU A 383 -4.28 -35.17 -0.44
C GLU A 383 -3.76 -34.00 -1.26
N HIS A 384 -4.33 -32.81 -1.06
CA HIS A 384 -3.93 -31.60 -1.77
C HIS A 384 -2.56 -31.07 -1.32
N ALA A 385 -2.27 -31.13 -0.03
CA ALA A 385 -0.94 -30.80 0.52
C ALA A 385 0.15 -31.76 -0.01
N ASN A 386 -0.16 -33.07 -0.09
CA ASN A 386 0.75 -34.07 -0.68
C ASN A 386 1.03 -33.76 -2.16
N ALA A 387 -0.02 -33.55 -2.95
CA ALA A 387 0.12 -33.25 -4.38
C ALA A 387 0.93 -31.97 -4.63
N TRP A 388 0.71 -30.94 -3.80
CA TRP A 388 1.47 -29.68 -3.89
C TRP A 388 2.95 -29.91 -3.56
N SER A 389 3.26 -30.63 -2.47
CA SER A 389 4.63 -30.91 -2.06
C SER A 389 5.36 -31.77 -3.08
N GLU A 390 4.70 -32.77 -3.67
CA GLU A 390 5.27 -33.59 -4.75
C GLU A 390 5.56 -32.77 -6.02
N ALA A 391 4.67 -31.87 -6.40
CA ALA A 391 4.84 -31.02 -7.59
C ALA A 391 6.01 -30.03 -7.47
N HIS A 392 6.37 -29.65 -6.26
CA HIS A 392 7.44 -28.67 -5.98
C HIS A 392 8.75 -29.34 -5.48
N ARG A 393 8.77 -30.67 -5.30
CA ARG A 393 9.96 -31.37 -4.83
C ARG A 393 11.15 -31.20 -5.78
N ALA A 394 12.32 -30.89 -5.23
CA ALA A 394 13.58 -30.71 -5.96
C ALA A 394 14.12 -32.03 -6.55
#